data_e49e7586ab9ba9430f05661885671181
#
_entry.id   e49e7586ab9ba9430f05661885671181
#
_cell.length_a   1.000
_cell.length_b   1.000
_cell.length_c   1.000
_cell.angle_alpha   90.00
_cell.angle_beta   90.00
_cell.angle_gamma   90.00
#
_symmetry.space_group_name_H-M   'P 1'
#
loop_
_entity.id
_entity.type
_entity.pdbx_description
1 polymer ?
#
loop_
_entity_poly.entity_id
_entity_poly.type
_entity_poly.pdbx_seq_one_letter_code
_entity_poly.pdbx_strand_id
1 'polypeptide(L)'
;MRWRPSRARARGRVASAVRRMGCISGTSEVSRVNDKRAQAYQRLVARLSPKSDMAQGIFRAYWVGGVICALSQTINDLFAYGLKWGAQSASTATSICLIFASSLLTGLGVYDKIGKYAGAGSIVPITGFANSVVSPAMEFRREGLVMGVGAKLFTLAGPVLTYGIGGSIVVGLAALAMGAGR
;
A
#
# COMPACT_ATOMS: atom_id res chain seq x y z
N MET A 1 21.37 74.25 -5.39
CA MET A 1 20.04 73.68 -5.07
C MET A 1 20.23 72.27 -4.48
N ARG A 2 19.90 72.09 -3.23
CA ARG A 2 20.16 70.88 -2.42
C ARG A 2 18.94 69.95 -2.47
N TRP A 3 19.04 68.82 -3.11
CA TRP A 3 17.98 67.83 -3.15
C TRP A 3 17.97 67.01 -1.86
N ARG A 4 16.83 66.90 -1.16
CA ARG A 4 16.65 66.20 0.11
C ARG A 4 16.19 64.75 -0.14
N PRO A 5 16.93 63.74 0.28
CA PRO A 5 16.45 62.37 0.24
C PRO A 5 15.91 61.91 1.60
N SER A 6 14.75 62.44 2.05
CA SER A 6 14.20 62.06 3.36
C SER A 6 12.96 61.17 3.34
N ARG A 7 12.30 61.04 2.20
CA ARG A 7 11.06 60.25 2.12
C ARG A 7 11.25 58.77 1.81
N ALA A 8 12.38 58.35 1.22
CA ALA A 8 12.64 56.96 0.89
C ALA A 8 13.02 56.13 2.13
N ARG A 9 13.74 56.68 3.10
CA ARG A 9 14.13 55.97 4.35
C ARG A 9 12.97 55.76 5.33
N ALA A 10 11.97 56.63 5.31
CA ALA A 10 10.79 56.49 6.15
C ALA A 10 9.87 55.37 5.63
N ARG A 11 9.68 55.27 4.32
CA ARG A 11 8.88 54.17 3.69
C ARG A 11 9.49 52.78 3.90
N GLY A 12 10.82 52.65 3.88
CA GLY A 12 11.51 51.39 4.11
C GLY A 12 11.36 50.90 5.57
N ARG A 13 11.36 51.80 6.55
CA ARG A 13 11.18 51.45 7.96
C ARG A 13 9.75 51.08 8.32
N VAL A 14 8.76 51.74 7.75
CA VAL A 14 7.33 51.40 7.95
C VAL A 14 7.03 50.06 7.29
N ALA A 15 7.50 49.80 6.06
CA ALA A 15 7.32 48.51 5.39
C ALA A 15 7.98 47.35 6.13
N SER A 16 9.16 47.56 6.73
CA SER A 16 9.85 46.51 7.53
C SER A 16 9.18 46.29 8.89
N ALA A 17 8.59 47.32 9.48
CA ALA A 17 7.83 47.24 10.75
C ALA A 17 6.48 46.52 10.54
N VAL A 18 5.75 46.82 9.46
CA VAL A 18 4.49 46.14 9.10
C VAL A 18 4.74 44.69 8.74
N ARG A 19 5.83 44.38 8.05
CA ARG A 19 6.22 43.00 7.73
C ARG A 19 6.61 42.20 8.99
N ARG A 20 7.18 42.82 10.00
CA ARG A 20 7.50 42.19 11.29
C ARG A 20 6.29 42.02 12.21
N MET A 21 5.32 42.91 12.18
CA MET A 21 4.11 42.80 13.01
C MET A 21 3.03 41.87 12.44
N GLY A 22 2.89 41.80 11.11
CA GLY A 22 1.82 41.00 10.46
C GLY A 22 2.15 39.52 10.24
N CYS A 23 3.42 39.14 10.14
CA CYS A 23 3.81 37.78 9.72
C CYS A 23 4.25 36.86 10.89
N ILE A 24 4.52 37.42 12.09
CA ILE A 24 5.09 36.64 13.20
C ILE A 24 4.01 36.17 14.21
N SER A 25 2.89 36.87 14.30
CA SER A 25 1.84 36.52 15.27
C SER A 25 0.87 35.44 14.74
N GLY A 26 0.42 35.55 13.50
CA GLY A 26 -0.58 34.63 12.97
C GLY A 26 -0.06 33.21 12.64
N THR A 27 1.16 33.11 12.11
CA THR A 27 1.74 31.82 11.75
C THR A 27 2.16 30.99 12.95
N SER A 28 2.62 31.62 14.03
CA SER A 28 3.01 30.90 15.25
C SER A 28 1.79 30.39 16.03
N GLU A 29 0.67 31.13 16.02
CA GLU A 29 -0.56 30.69 16.69
C GLU A 29 -1.26 29.59 15.90
N VAL A 30 -1.36 29.69 14.58
CA VAL A 30 -1.91 28.64 13.72
C VAL A 30 -1.08 27.37 13.82
N SER A 31 0.23 27.48 13.85
CA SER A 31 1.15 26.35 14.04
C SER A 31 0.91 25.67 15.41
N ARG A 32 0.84 26.44 16.49
CA ARG A 32 0.57 25.91 17.85
C ARG A 32 -0.82 25.26 17.98
N VAL A 33 -1.83 25.79 17.31
CA VAL A 33 -3.18 25.19 17.31
C VAL A 33 -3.18 23.88 16.52
N ASN A 34 -2.48 23.83 15.39
CA ASN A 34 -2.32 22.60 14.62
C ASN A 34 -1.52 21.54 15.40
N ASP A 35 -0.46 21.94 16.10
CA ASP A 35 0.34 21.02 16.92
C ASP A 35 -0.47 20.45 18.10
N LYS A 36 -1.29 21.27 18.76
CA LYS A 36 -2.18 20.80 19.85
C LYS A 36 -3.25 19.85 19.32
N ARG A 37 -3.82 20.12 18.15
CA ARG A 37 -4.79 19.21 17.51
C ARG A 37 -4.12 17.91 17.06
N ALA A 38 -2.93 17.97 16.49
CA ALA A 38 -2.16 16.79 16.10
C ALA A 38 -1.81 15.94 17.32
N GLN A 39 -1.38 16.54 18.43
CA GLN A 39 -1.10 15.82 19.68
C GLN A 39 -2.36 15.22 20.31
N ALA A 40 -3.48 15.94 20.31
CA ALA A 40 -4.76 15.42 20.79
C ALA A 40 -5.23 14.24 19.95
N TYR A 41 -5.10 14.34 18.62
CA TYR A 41 -5.41 13.26 17.70
C TYR A 41 -4.51 12.03 17.93
N GLN A 42 -3.20 12.23 18.07
CA GLN A 42 -2.26 11.13 18.36
C GLN A 42 -2.58 10.44 19.69
N ARG A 43 -2.94 11.18 20.73
CA ARG A 43 -3.37 10.61 22.02
C ARG A 43 -4.67 9.81 21.89
N LEU A 44 -5.61 10.30 21.09
CA LEU A 44 -6.86 9.60 20.80
C LEU A 44 -6.60 8.31 20.02
N VAL A 45 -5.78 8.37 18.98
CA VAL A 45 -5.34 7.19 18.20
C VAL A 45 -4.62 6.19 19.09
N ALA A 46 -3.70 6.62 19.93
CA ALA A 46 -2.97 5.74 20.85
C ALA A 46 -3.89 5.04 21.87
N ARG A 47 -4.99 5.68 22.27
CA ARG A 47 -5.99 5.07 23.17
C ARG A 47 -6.95 4.11 22.46
N LEU A 48 -7.31 4.42 21.22
CA LEU A 48 -8.24 3.63 20.42
C LEU A 48 -7.55 2.53 19.60
N SER A 49 -6.24 2.65 19.39
CA SER A 49 -5.45 1.66 18.66
C SER A 49 -5.26 0.43 19.56
N PRO A 50 -5.81 -0.73 19.21
CA PRO A 50 -5.58 -1.95 19.97
C PRO A 50 -4.08 -2.27 19.93
N LYS A 51 -3.48 -2.52 21.08
CA LYS A 51 -2.11 -3.05 21.15
C LYS A 51 -2.12 -4.45 20.52
N SER A 52 -1.59 -4.56 19.31
CA SER A 52 -1.39 -5.87 18.68
C SER A 52 -0.17 -6.54 19.34
N ASP A 53 -0.36 -7.71 19.94
CA ASP A 53 0.73 -8.57 20.38
C ASP A 53 1.49 -9.07 19.16
N MET A 54 2.64 -8.47 18.90
CA MET A 54 3.45 -8.72 17.70
C MET A 54 3.82 -10.20 17.56
N ALA A 55 4.17 -10.86 18.67
CA ALA A 55 4.51 -12.28 18.68
C ALA A 55 3.34 -13.19 18.26
N GLN A 56 2.13 -12.93 18.76
CA GLN A 56 0.94 -13.68 18.37
C GLN A 56 0.56 -13.40 16.92
N GLY A 57 0.72 -12.15 16.46
CA GLY A 57 0.49 -11.77 15.08
C GLY A 57 1.42 -12.51 14.10
N ILE A 58 2.70 -12.60 14.41
CA ILE A 58 3.69 -13.33 13.60
C ILE A 58 3.36 -14.82 13.55
N PHE A 59 3.03 -15.43 14.70
CA PHE A 59 2.70 -16.86 14.76
C PHE A 59 1.44 -17.19 13.94
N ARG A 60 0.39 -16.38 14.05
CA ARG A 60 -0.84 -16.54 13.26
C ARG A 60 -0.58 -16.35 11.76
N ALA A 61 0.21 -15.35 11.39
CA ALA A 61 0.59 -15.11 10.00
C ALA A 61 1.38 -16.27 9.41
N TYR A 62 2.34 -16.81 10.15
CA TYR A 62 3.14 -17.97 9.74
C TYR A 62 2.27 -19.21 9.52
N TRP A 63 1.39 -19.51 10.49
CA TRP A 63 0.52 -20.68 10.42
C TRP A 63 -0.46 -20.61 9.23
N VAL A 64 -1.17 -19.49 9.10
CA VAL A 64 -2.15 -19.32 8.01
C VAL A 64 -1.46 -19.27 6.64
N GLY A 65 -0.35 -18.54 6.53
CA GLY A 65 0.44 -18.50 5.30
C GLY A 65 0.96 -19.89 4.91
N GLY A 66 1.45 -20.66 5.89
CA GLY A 66 1.89 -22.04 5.70
C GLY A 66 0.78 -22.97 5.19
N VAL A 67 -0.43 -22.87 5.75
CA VAL A 67 -1.60 -23.64 5.28
C VAL A 67 -1.98 -23.26 3.85
N ILE A 68 -2.00 -21.98 3.51
CA ILE A 68 -2.29 -21.54 2.14
C ILE A 68 -1.23 -22.08 1.16
N CYS A 69 0.04 -22.01 1.53
CA CYS A 69 1.12 -22.55 0.70
C CYS A 69 1.02 -24.09 0.53
N ALA A 70 0.70 -24.83 1.59
CA ALA A 70 0.51 -26.26 1.53
C ALA A 70 -0.66 -26.66 0.60
N LEU A 71 -1.80 -25.93 0.71
CA LEU A 71 -2.92 -26.12 -0.20
C LEU A 71 -2.55 -25.82 -1.65
N SER A 72 -1.80 -24.72 -1.87
CA SER A 72 -1.28 -24.36 -3.20
C SER A 72 -0.41 -25.45 -3.79
N GLN A 73 0.50 -26.00 -2.99
CA GLN A 73 1.39 -27.09 -3.42
C GLN A 73 0.61 -28.35 -3.73
N THR A 74 -0.37 -28.72 -2.91
CA THR A 74 -1.23 -29.89 -3.16
C THR A 74 -1.97 -29.77 -4.49
N ILE A 75 -2.51 -28.59 -4.81
CA ILE A 75 -3.19 -28.34 -6.09
C ILE A 75 -2.18 -28.43 -7.25
N ASN A 76 -0.98 -27.89 -7.07
CA ASN A 76 0.07 -27.96 -8.09
C ASN A 76 0.47 -29.43 -8.38
N ASP A 77 0.67 -30.21 -7.33
CA ASP A 77 1.05 -31.62 -7.46
C ASP A 77 -0.08 -32.43 -8.13
N LEU A 78 -1.33 -32.10 -7.85
CA LEU A 78 -2.48 -32.71 -8.52
C LEU A 78 -2.47 -32.45 -10.03
N PHE A 79 -2.16 -31.22 -10.46
CA PHE A 79 -2.04 -30.89 -11.89
C PHE A 79 -0.80 -31.50 -12.54
N ALA A 80 0.34 -31.50 -11.85
CA ALA A 80 1.60 -32.03 -12.38
C ALA A 80 1.57 -33.54 -12.49
N TYR A 81 1.16 -34.24 -11.46
CA TYR A 81 1.20 -35.71 -11.41
C TYR A 81 -0.11 -36.37 -11.86
N GLY A 82 -1.27 -35.78 -11.49
CA GLY A 82 -2.58 -36.32 -11.83
C GLY A 82 -2.93 -36.14 -13.30
N LEU A 83 -2.73 -34.93 -13.84
CA LEU A 83 -3.01 -34.65 -15.26
C LEU A 83 -1.75 -34.77 -16.16
N LYS A 84 -0.58 -35.05 -15.60
CA LYS A 84 0.71 -35.15 -16.32
C LYS A 84 1.05 -33.87 -17.13
N TRP A 85 0.68 -32.73 -16.62
CA TRP A 85 1.01 -31.44 -17.24
C TRP A 85 2.48 -31.10 -16.98
N GLY A 86 3.09 -30.38 -17.91
CA GLY A 86 4.45 -29.86 -17.69
C GLY A 86 4.46 -28.88 -16.50
N ALA A 87 5.59 -28.81 -15.79
CA ALA A 87 5.73 -28.01 -14.57
C ALA A 87 5.26 -26.56 -14.71
N GLN A 88 5.54 -25.93 -15.86
CA GLN A 88 5.12 -24.56 -16.16
C GLN A 88 3.59 -24.43 -16.29
N SER A 89 2.95 -25.37 -16.99
CA SER A 89 1.49 -25.36 -17.18
C SER A 89 0.75 -25.65 -15.87
N ALA A 90 1.26 -26.58 -15.07
CA ALA A 90 0.70 -26.90 -13.75
C ALA A 90 0.76 -25.71 -12.80
N SER A 91 1.89 -25.00 -12.74
CA SER A 91 2.08 -23.80 -11.94
C SER A 91 1.12 -22.65 -12.35
N THR A 92 0.95 -22.45 -13.66
CA THR A 92 0.01 -21.43 -14.17
C THR A 92 -1.44 -21.80 -13.83
N ALA A 93 -1.84 -23.04 -13.99
CA ALA A 93 -3.19 -23.50 -13.65
C ALA A 93 -3.48 -23.38 -12.15
N THR A 94 -2.51 -23.73 -11.31
CA THR A 94 -2.61 -23.56 -9.86
C THR A 94 -2.83 -22.09 -9.49
N SER A 95 -2.09 -21.18 -10.09
CA SER A 95 -2.24 -19.74 -9.86
C SER A 95 -3.64 -19.25 -10.24
N ILE A 96 -4.16 -19.68 -11.38
CA ILE A 96 -5.52 -19.35 -11.83
C ILE A 96 -6.58 -19.88 -10.85
N CYS A 97 -6.46 -21.13 -10.42
CA CYS A 97 -7.35 -21.72 -9.43
C CYS A 97 -7.36 -20.95 -8.11
N LEU A 98 -6.19 -20.59 -7.60
CA LEU A 98 -6.07 -19.84 -6.34
C LEU A 98 -6.64 -18.43 -6.45
N ILE A 99 -6.40 -17.73 -7.57
CA ILE A 99 -6.96 -16.41 -7.84
C ILE A 99 -8.50 -16.50 -7.90
N PHE A 100 -9.02 -17.50 -8.60
CA PHE A 100 -10.47 -17.70 -8.69
C PHE A 100 -11.09 -18.00 -7.33
N ALA A 101 -10.52 -18.91 -6.56
CA ALA A 101 -10.99 -19.26 -5.22
C ALA A 101 -10.95 -18.05 -4.27
N SER A 102 -9.85 -17.29 -4.28
CA SER A 102 -9.73 -16.09 -3.46
C SER A 102 -10.74 -15.02 -3.86
N SER A 103 -10.94 -14.80 -5.16
CA SER A 103 -11.93 -13.83 -5.67
C SER A 103 -13.36 -14.22 -5.25
N LEU A 104 -13.68 -15.51 -5.29
CA LEU A 104 -14.97 -16.03 -4.83
C LEU A 104 -15.15 -15.82 -3.32
N LEU A 105 -14.14 -16.14 -2.51
CA LEU A 105 -14.17 -15.91 -1.06
C LEU A 105 -14.28 -14.43 -0.70
N THR A 106 -13.65 -13.57 -1.48
CA THR A 106 -13.77 -12.11 -1.34
C THR A 106 -15.17 -11.65 -1.66
N GLY A 107 -15.76 -12.14 -2.76
CA GLY A 107 -17.16 -11.86 -3.15
C GLY A 107 -18.18 -12.28 -2.09
N LEU A 108 -17.91 -13.36 -1.38
CA LEU A 108 -18.75 -13.85 -0.26
C LEU A 108 -18.48 -13.13 1.08
N GLY A 109 -17.48 -12.22 1.13
CA GLY A 109 -17.10 -11.52 2.36
C GLY A 109 -16.40 -12.38 3.43
N VAL A 110 -16.02 -13.61 3.07
CA VAL A 110 -15.34 -14.54 3.98
C VAL A 110 -13.87 -14.21 4.11
N TYR A 111 -13.25 -13.77 3.03
CA TYR A 111 -11.81 -13.46 2.99
C TYR A 111 -11.42 -12.34 3.95
N ASP A 112 -12.29 -11.36 4.17
CA ASP A 112 -12.06 -10.27 5.14
C ASP A 112 -11.91 -10.79 6.59
N LYS A 113 -12.68 -11.81 6.97
CA LYS A 113 -12.57 -12.45 8.29
C LYS A 113 -11.25 -13.21 8.43
N ILE A 114 -10.83 -13.90 7.37
CA ILE A 114 -9.53 -14.59 7.30
C ILE A 114 -8.40 -13.57 7.41
N GLY A 115 -8.49 -12.46 6.67
CA GLY A 115 -7.51 -11.38 6.68
C GLY A 115 -7.33 -10.74 8.06
N LYS A 116 -8.41 -10.49 8.77
CA LYS A 116 -8.39 -9.95 10.14
C LYS A 116 -7.69 -10.89 11.14
N TYR A 117 -7.84 -12.20 10.97
CA TYR A 117 -7.21 -13.19 11.83
C TYR A 117 -5.74 -13.44 11.46
N ALA A 118 -5.47 -13.58 10.18
CA ALA A 118 -4.17 -13.99 9.63
C ALA A 118 -3.20 -12.83 9.44
N GLY A 119 -3.69 -11.59 9.34
CA GLY A 119 -2.85 -10.42 9.10
C GLY A 119 -1.98 -10.59 7.85
N ALA A 120 -0.68 -10.42 7.99
CA ALA A 120 0.29 -10.50 6.89
C ALA A 120 0.30 -11.88 6.20
N GLY A 121 -0.04 -12.97 6.88
CA GLY A 121 -0.02 -14.33 6.32
C GLY A 121 -1.03 -14.56 5.19
N SER A 122 -2.12 -13.79 5.14
CA SER A 122 -3.09 -13.84 4.04
C SER A 122 -2.78 -12.86 2.91
N ILE A 123 -1.93 -11.84 3.16
CA ILE A 123 -1.62 -10.78 2.18
C ILE A 123 -0.48 -11.21 1.25
N VAL A 124 0.52 -11.92 1.79
CA VAL A 124 1.73 -12.32 1.04
C VAL A 124 1.45 -13.30 -0.11
N PRO A 125 0.60 -14.33 0.05
CA PRO A 125 0.28 -15.25 -1.05
C PRO A 125 -0.49 -14.56 -2.19
N ILE A 126 -0.49 -15.20 -3.38
CA ILE A 126 -1.22 -14.73 -4.57
C ILE A 126 -2.72 -14.49 -4.30
N THR A 127 -3.29 -15.20 -3.34
CA THR A 127 -4.66 -15.04 -2.88
C THR A 127 -4.92 -13.66 -2.26
N GLY A 128 -3.93 -13.11 -1.54
CA GLY A 128 -3.99 -11.76 -0.99
C GLY A 128 -3.98 -10.68 -2.06
N PHE A 129 -3.16 -10.85 -3.10
CA PHE A 129 -3.17 -9.96 -4.25
C PHE A 129 -4.53 -9.98 -4.97
N ALA A 130 -5.08 -11.16 -5.22
CA ALA A 130 -6.41 -11.29 -5.81
C ALA A 130 -7.49 -10.58 -4.97
N ASN A 131 -7.49 -10.74 -3.64
CA ASN A 131 -8.40 -10.03 -2.74
C ASN A 131 -8.23 -8.52 -2.82
N SER A 132 -6.98 -8.02 -2.84
CA SER A 132 -6.70 -6.57 -2.90
C SER A 132 -7.18 -5.92 -4.20
N VAL A 133 -7.29 -6.69 -5.28
CA VAL A 133 -7.80 -6.25 -6.58
C VAL A 133 -9.33 -6.32 -6.63
N VAL A 134 -9.92 -7.42 -6.15
CA VAL A 134 -11.37 -7.67 -6.24
C VAL A 134 -12.16 -6.80 -5.27
N SER A 135 -11.65 -6.56 -4.05
CA SER A 135 -12.36 -5.79 -3.03
C SER A 135 -12.68 -4.36 -3.50
N PRO A 136 -11.72 -3.54 -3.98
CA PRO A 136 -12.03 -2.22 -4.54
C PRO A 136 -12.88 -2.29 -5.81
N ALA A 137 -12.73 -3.33 -6.62
CA ALA A 137 -13.55 -3.51 -7.82
C ALA A 137 -15.04 -3.65 -7.48
N MET A 138 -15.36 -4.33 -6.39
CA MET A 138 -16.74 -4.44 -5.90
C MET A 138 -17.24 -3.14 -5.27
N GLU A 139 -16.41 -2.46 -4.48
CA GLU A 139 -16.77 -1.23 -3.77
C GLU A 139 -17.08 -0.09 -4.75
N PHE A 140 -16.22 0.10 -5.76
CA PHE A 140 -16.34 1.19 -6.74
C PHE A 140 -17.19 0.85 -7.98
N ARG A 141 -17.89 -0.28 -7.96
CA ARG A 141 -18.76 -0.68 -9.08
C ARG A 141 -19.85 0.34 -9.39
N ARG A 142 -20.31 1.09 -8.40
CA ARG A 142 -21.35 2.12 -8.55
C ARG A 142 -20.86 3.36 -9.30
N GLU A 143 -19.56 3.59 -9.35
CA GLU A 143 -18.94 4.72 -10.05
C GLU A 143 -18.69 4.44 -11.53
N GLY A 144 -19.03 3.25 -12.02
CA GLY A 144 -18.88 2.82 -13.40
C GLY A 144 -17.66 1.94 -13.63
N LEU A 145 -17.65 1.25 -14.80
CA LEU A 145 -16.61 0.25 -15.11
C LEU A 145 -15.25 0.89 -15.40
N VAL A 146 -15.21 2.00 -16.11
CA VAL A 146 -13.94 2.62 -16.55
C VAL A 146 -13.35 3.52 -15.47
N MET A 147 -14.12 4.49 -14.97
CA MET A 147 -13.65 5.47 -14.00
C MET A 147 -13.62 4.94 -12.56
N GLY A 148 -14.54 4.06 -12.20
CA GLY A 148 -14.58 3.44 -10.87
C GLY A 148 -13.68 2.21 -10.80
N VAL A 149 -14.15 1.10 -11.34
CA VAL A 149 -13.49 -0.20 -11.22
C VAL A 149 -12.11 -0.20 -11.87
N GLY A 150 -12.02 0.22 -13.15
CA GLY A 150 -10.76 0.20 -13.89
C GLY A 150 -9.69 1.07 -13.27
N ALA A 151 -10.00 2.31 -12.92
CA ALA A 151 -9.05 3.22 -12.29
C ALA A 151 -8.51 2.67 -10.96
N LYS A 152 -9.37 2.06 -10.13
CA LYS A 152 -8.96 1.47 -8.84
C LYS A 152 -8.14 0.19 -8.99
N LEU A 153 -8.47 -0.65 -9.96
CA LEU A 153 -7.66 -1.82 -10.31
C LEU A 153 -6.22 -1.43 -10.66
N PHE A 154 -6.06 -0.44 -11.54
CA PHE A 154 -4.73 0.04 -11.94
C PHE A 154 -3.98 0.75 -10.81
N THR A 155 -4.68 1.40 -9.89
CA THR A 155 -4.04 2.03 -8.73
C THR A 155 -3.34 1.00 -7.83
N LEU A 156 -3.87 -0.21 -7.72
CA LEU A 156 -3.27 -1.29 -6.91
C LEU A 156 -2.32 -2.17 -7.73
N ALA A 157 -2.77 -2.63 -8.90
CA ALA A 157 -1.96 -3.51 -9.75
C ALA A 157 -0.75 -2.78 -10.36
N GLY A 158 -0.89 -1.50 -10.70
CA GLY A 158 0.16 -0.71 -11.33
C GLY A 158 1.48 -0.70 -10.56
N PRO A 159 1.52 -0.22 -9.32
CA PRO A 159 2.74 -0.23 -8.52
C PRO A 159 3.35 -1.60 -8.33
N VAL A 160 2.53 -2.64 -8.08
CA VAL A 160 3.02 -4.01 -7.88
C VAL A 160 3.73 -4.53 -9.14
N LEU A 161 3.13 -4.34 -10.31
CA LEU A 161 3.73 -4.75 -11.59
C LEU A 161 4.98 -3.93 -11.89
N THR A 162 4.95 -2.63 -11.67
CA THR A 162 6.10 -1.73 -11.93
C THR A 162 7.30 -2.12 -11.07
N TYR A 163 7.10 -2.30 -9.76
CA TYR A 163 8.18 -2.70 -8.86
C TYR A 163 8.62 -4.15 -9.10
N GLY A 164 7.71 -5.07 -9.42
CA GLY A 164 8.03 -6.46 -9.72
C GLY A 164 8.88 -6.59 -10.98
N ILE A 165 8.46 -5.96 -12.08
CA ILE A 165 9.19 -5.98 -13.35
C ILE A 165 10.50 -5.21 -13.22
N GLY A 166 10.47 -4.00 -12.65
CA GLY A 166 11.66 -3.20 -12.44
C GLY A 166 12.71 -3.88 -11.56
N GLY A 167 12.28 -4.51 -10.46
CA GLY A 167 13.15 -5.29 -9.60
C GLY A 167 13.75 -6.50 -10.32
N SER A 168 12.96 -7.22 -11.11
CA SER A 168 13.45 -8.36 -11.92
C SER A 168 14.51 -7.96 -12.93
N ILE A 169 14.35 -6.80 -13.58
CA ILE A 169 15.33 -6.26 -14.53
C ILE A 169 16.65 -5.96 -13.81
N VAL A 170 16.59 -5.27 -12.67
CA VAL A 170 17.77 -4.91 -11.88
C VAL A 170 18.52 -6.16 -11.41
N VAL A 171 17.81 -7.15 -10.87
CA VAL A 171 18.39 -8.42 -10.42
C VAL A 171 18.96 -9.20 -11.60
N GLY A 172 18.27 -9.24 -12.74
CA GLY A 172 18.73 -9.90 -13.95
C GLY A 172 20.02 -9.29 -14.51
N LEU A 173 20.11 -7.95 -14.54
CA LEU A 173 21.32 -7.25 -14.95
C LEU A 173 22.50 -7.50 -13.98
N ALA A 174 22.24 -7.49 -12.68
CA ALA A 174 23.25 -7.80 -11.67
C ALA A 174 23.76 -9.24 -11.80
N ALA A 175 22.88 -10.21 -12.03
CA ALA A 175 23.23 -11.60 -12.25
C ALA A 175 24.08 -11.80 -13.51
N LEU A 176 23.74 -11.09 -14.59
CA LEU A 176 24.54 -11.07 -15.82
C LEU A 176 25.94 -10.49 -15.58
N ALA A 177 26.03 -9.38 -14.85
CA ALA A 177 27.30 -8.74 -14.51
C ALA A 177 28.20 -9.64 -13.62
N MET A 178 27.59 -10.43 -12.74
CA MET A 178 28.30 -11.41 -11.90
C MET A 178 28.62 -12.74 -12.61
N GLY A 179 28.28 -12.89 -13.90
CA GLY A 179 28.56 -14.10 -14.66
C GLY A 179 27.69 -15.31 -14.32
N ALA A 180 26.61 -15.10 -13.57
CA ALA A 180 25.66 -16.17 -13.21
C ALA A 180 24.74 -16.63 -14.37
N GLY A 181 24.90 -16.04 -15.54
CA GLY A 181 24.11 -16.32 -16.75
C GLY A 181 24.75 -17.36 -17.71
N ARG A 182 25.66 -18.22 -17.21
CA ARG A 182 26.22 -19.32 -17.99
C ARG A 182 25.71 -20.67 -17.52
#